data_f6e0ebb46002ee21e68aa1d7241750af
#
_entry.id   f6e0ebb46002ee21e68aa1d7241750af
#
_cell.length_a   1.000
_cell.length_b   1.000
_cell.length_c   1.000
_cell.angle_alpha   90.00
_cell.angle_beta   90.00
_cell.angle_gamma   90.00
#
_symmetry.space_group_name_H-M   'P 1'
#
loop_
_entity.id
_entity.type
_entity.pdbx_description
1 polymer ?
#
loop_
_entity_poly.entity_id
_entity_poly.type
_entity_poly.pdbx_seq_one_letter_code
_entity_poly.pdbx_strand_id
1 'polypeptide(L)'
;MSNKKLLKLIPLGDLHYGNPSFNEELFEKWLEVVKYSKNRIILLNGDLLEFLDSNRFYKPKDYINVNEQLEYVIDSLKPYRKDIICNLNGNHGLRTKKQYDLDTDKLIGDSLGVETSKSYHEDICISKGRTPKYIRVFMQHEAPSSKSTLLI
;
A
#
# COMPACT_ATOMS: atom_id res chain seq x y z
N MET A 1 20.34 23.39 -20.55
CA MET A 1 19.21 22.46 -20.59
C MET A 1 18.71 22.24 -19.17
N SER A 2 17.46 22.58 -18.85
CA SER A 2 16.89 22.37 -17.50
C SER A 2 16.74 20.87 -17.28
N ASN A 3 17.50 20.30 -16.33
CA ASN A 3 17.29 18.92 -15.85
C ASN A 3 15.93 18.85 -15.15
N LYS A 4 14.86 18.60 -15.90
CA LYS A 4 13.55 18.31 -15.32
C LYS A 4 13.68 17.02 -14.51
N LYS A 5 13.64 17.11 -13.19
CA LYS A 5 13.58 15.93 -12.33
C LYS A 5 12.19 15.31 -12.48
N LEU A 6 12.13 14.09 -12.97
CA LEU A 6 10.89 13.33 -13.06
C LEU A 6 10.50 12.87 -11.63
N LEU A 7 9.28 13.21 -11.20
CA LEU A 7 8.66 12.63 -10.01
C LEU A 7 7.88 11.39 -10.44
N LYS A 8 8.09 10.29 -9.72
CA LYS A 8 7.37 9.03 -9.95
C LYS A 8 6.38 8.79 -8.81
N LEU A 9 5.12 8.59 -9.14
CA LEU A 9 4.12 8.08 -8.22
C LEU A 9 4.02 6.57 -8.43
N ILE A 10 4.22 5.80 -7.37
CA ILE A 10 4.30 4.33 -7.43
C ILE A 10 3.26 3.76 -6.48
N PRO A 11 2.07 3.39 -6.98
CA PRO A 11 1.05 2.76 -6.13
C PRO A 11 1.37 1.29 -5.86
N LEU A 12 0.93 0.80 -4.71
CA LEU A 12 0.85 -0.60 -4.34
C LEU A 12 -0.50 -0.84 -3.67
N GLY A 13 -1.28 -1.74 -4.19
CA GLY A 13 -2.55 -2.17 -3.61
C GLY A 13 -2.88 -3.58 -4.08
N ASP A 14 -3.89 -4.18 -3.46
CA ASP A 14 -4.37 -5.53 -3.80
C ASP A 14 -3.24 -6.57 -3.86
N LEU A 15 -2.26 -6.45 -2.94
CA LEU A 15 -1.14 -7.38 -2.86
C LEU A 15 -1.59 -8.76 -2.39
N HIS A 16 -2.52 -8.79 -1.42
CA HIS A 16 -3.08 -10.00 -0.84
C HIS A 16 -2.03 -11.02 -0.40
N TYR A 17 -0.94 -10.55 0.24
CA TYR A 17 0.08 -11.46 0.74
C TYR A 17 -0.52 -12.46 1.73
N GLY A 18 -0.21 -13.72 1.54
CA GLY A 18 -0.83 -14.85 2.24
C GLY A 18 -1.93 -15.55 1.44
N ASN A 19 -2.34 -15.00 0.28
CA ASN A 19 -3.20 -15.67 -0.67
C ASN A 19 -2.37 -16.68 -1.49
N PRO A 20 -2.87 -17.91 -1.75
CA PRO A 20 -2.19 -18.87 -2.62
C PRO A 20 -1.91 -18.36 -4.04
N SER A 21 -2.64 -17.35 -4.48
CA SER A 21 -2.46 -16.71 -5.80
C SER A 21 -1.52 -15.49 -5.75
N PHE A 22 -0.90 -15.20 -4.61
CA PHE A 22 0.09 -14.13 -4.51
C PHE A 22 1.22 -14.33 -5.51
N ASN A 23 1.51 -13.29 -6.28
CA ASN A 23 2.56 -13.33 -7.29
C ASN A 23 3.85 -12.69 -6.75
N GLU A 24 4.69 -13.51 -6.14
CA GLU A 24 5.95 -13.07 -5.54
C GLU A 24 6.89 -12.42 -6.56
N GLU A 25 7.02 -13.02 -7.75
CA GLU A 25 7.87 -12.48 -8.83
C GLU A 25 7.45 -11.08 -9.26
N LEU A 26 6.13 -10.83 -9.33
CA LEU A 26 5.60 -9.49 -9.66
C LEU A 26 5.89 -8.49 -8.54
N PHE A 27 5.75 -8.91 -7.28
CA PHE A 27 6.05 -8.05 -6.13
C PHE A 27 7.55 -7.72 -6.05
N GLU A 28 8.42 -8.69 -6.28
CA GLU A 28 9.87 -8.45 -6.35
C GLU A 28 10.24 -7.46 -7.46
N LYS A 29 9.65 -7.59 -8.64
CA LYS A 29 9.82 -6.62 -9.74
C LYS A 29 9.34 -5.22 -9.35
N TRP A 30 8.23 -5.14 -8.62
CA TRP A 30 7.75 -3.86 -8.09
C TRP A 30 8.77 -3.26 -7.11
N LEU A 31 9.31 -4.04 -6.18
CA LEU A 31 10.36 -3.62 -5.25
C LEU A 31 11.62 -3.14 -5.99
N GLU A 32 12.01 -3.81 -7.07
CA GLU A 32 13.12 -3.36 -7.92
C GLU A 32 12.83 -2.00 -8.58
N VAL A 33 11.63 -1.81 -9.12
CA VAL A 33 11.21 -0.52 -9.69
C VAL A 33 11.29 0.58 -8.62
N VAL A 34 10.82 0.30 -7.41
CA VAL A 34 10.95 1.23 -6.28
C VAL A 34 12.41 1.51 -5.98
N LYS A 35 13.23 0.48 -5.78
CA LYS A 35 14.66 0.57 -5.43
C LYS A 35 15.44 1.47 -6.41
N TYR A 36 15.23 1.31 -7.70
CA TYR A 36 15.97 2.04 -8.73
C TYR A 36 15.31 3.36 -9.15
N SER A 37 14.13 3.67 -8.65
CA SER A 37 13.46 4.94 -8.93
C SER A 37 14.02 6.07 -8.06
N LYS A 38 14.50 7.13 -8.69
CA LYS A 38 14.85 8.40 -8.01
C LYS A 38 13.62 9.31 -8.00
N ASN A 39 13.51 10.18 -6.98
CA ASN A 39 12.39 11.13 -6.81
C ASN A 39 11.03 10.39 -6.91
N ARG A 40 10.83 9.44 -6.03
CA ARG A 40 9.62 8.63 -5.95
C ARG A 40 8.74 9.03 -4.78
N ILE A 41 7.48 8.76 -4.92
CA ILE A 41 6.45 8.78 -3.89
C ILE A 41 5.72 7.46 -3.99
N ILE A 42 5.56 6.77 -2.88
CA ILE A 42 4.87 5.48 -2.78
C ILE A 42 3.52 5.71 -2.11
N LEU A 43 2.50 5.09 -2.67
CA LEU A 43 1.12 5.20 -2.25
C LEU A 43 0.60 3.79 -1.96
N LEU A 44 0.30 3.47 -0.68
CA LEU A 44 -0.26 2.17 -0.32
C LEU A 44 -1.78 2.26 -0.39
N ASN A 45 -2.39 1.45 -1.27
CA ASN A 45 -3.81 1.52 -1.63
C ASN A 45 -4.65 0.38 -1.04
N GLY A 46 -4.30 -0.10 0.14
CA GLY A 46 -5.08 -1.13 0.85
C GLY A 46 -4.89 -2.56 0.33
N ASP A 47 -5.51 -3.51 1.02
CA ASP A 47 -5.49 -4.94 0.74
C ASP A 47 -4.07 -5.52 0.53
N LEU A 48 -3.15 -5.11 1.41
CA LEU A 48 -1.77 -5.61 1.38
C LEU A 48 -1.68 -7.05 1.93
N LEU A 49 -2.59 -7.43 2.85
CA LEU A 49 -2.67 -8.76 3.44
C LEU A 49 -3.95 -9.47 3.01
N GLU A 50 -3.86 -10.79 2.84
CA GLU A 50 -5.05 -11.60 2.56
C GLU A 50 -5.91 -11.81 3.79
N PHE A 51 -5.32 -12.12 4.93
CA PHE A 51 -5.98 -12.52 6.16
C PHE A 51 -7.12 -13.52 5.92
N LEU A 52 -6.80 -14.80 5.89
CA LEU A 52 -7.80 -15.86 5.82
C LEU A 52 -8.47 -16.06 7.18
N ASP A 53 -9.80 -16.03 7.19
CA ASP A 53 -10.61 -16.31 8.36
C ASP A 53 -10.32 -17.73 8.90
N SER A 54 -9.90 -17.80 10.17
CA SER A 54 -9.64 -19.08 10.85
C SER A 54 -10.90 -19.96 10.98
N ASN A 55 -12.09 -19.38 10.82
CA ASN A 55 -13.36 -20.09 10.88
C ASN A 55 -13.74 -20.78 9.57
N ARG A 56 -13.02 -20.56 8.47
CA ARG A 56 -13.17 -21.39 7.29
C ARG A 56 -12.54 -22.74 7.57
N PHE A 57 -13.34 -23.81 7.44
CA PHE A 57 -12.98 -25.22 7.67
C PHE A 57 -11.79 -25.71 6.82
N TYR A 58 -11.27 -24.89 5.94
CA TYR A 58 -10.17 -25.21 5.06
C TYR A 58 -9.07 -24.16 5.19
N LYS A 59 -7.99 -24.55 5.88
CA LYS A 59 -6.73 -23.83 5.77
C LYS A 59 -5.94 -24.47 4.63
N PRO A 60 -5.49 -23.70 3.63
CA PRO A 60 -4.52 -24.21 2.66
C PRO A 60 -3.32 -24.82 3.38
N LYS A 61 -2.70 -25.84 2.79
CA LYS A 61 -1.49 -26.46 3.36
C LYS A 61 -0.38 -25.44 3.64
N ASP A 62 -0.33 -24.40 2.82
CA ASP A 62 0.68 -23.34 2.86
C ASP A 62 0.13 -22.03 3.48
N TYR A 63 -0.76 -22.16 4.48
CA TYR A 63 -1.32 -21.01 5.17
C TYR A 63 -0.23 -20.23 5.92
N ILE A 64 -0.05 -18.97 5.54
CA ILE A 64 0.81 -18.01 6.23
C ILE A 64 -0.03 -17.30 7.29
N ASN A 65 0.37 -17.38 8.56
CA ASN A 65 -0.36 -16.72 9.64
C ASN A 65 -0.26 -15.18 9.56
N VAL A 66 -1.17 -14.48 10.23
CA VAL A 66 -1.27 -13.03 10.13
C VAL A 66 -0.02 -12.28 10.59
N ASN A 67 0.69 -12.81 11.57
CA ASN A 67 1.93 -12.17 12.06
C ASN A 67 3.04 -12.29 11.02
N GLU A 68 3.21 -13.45 10.41
CA GLU A 68 4.16 -13.65 9.30
C GLU A 68 3.80 -12.79 8.09
N GLN A 69 2.49 -12.63 7.79
CA GLN A 69 2.05 -11.74 6.73
C GLN A 69 2.41 -10.28 7.03
N LEU A 70 2.17 -9.82 8.26
CA LEU A 70 2.53 -8.47 8.71
C LEU A 70 4.04 -8.24 8.63
N GLU A 71 4.83 -9.14 9.20
CA GLU A 71 6.29 -9.05 9.20
C GLU A 71 6.85 -8.95 7.79
N TYR A 72 6.43 -9.84 6.89
CA TYR A 72 6.92 -9.84 5.51
C TYR A 72 6.63 -8.53 4.79
N VAL A 73 5.39 -8.02 4.86
CA VAL A 73 5.00 -6.78 4.18
C VAL A 73 5.70 -5.57 4.79
N ILE A 74 5.75 -5.49 6.13
CA ILE A 74 6.42 -4.38 6.82
C ILE A 74 7.92 -4.37 6.49
N ASP A 75 8.61 -5.51 6.59
CA ASP A 75 10.05 -5.59 6.34
C ASP A 75 10.39 -5.29 4.87
N SER A 76 9.55 -5.72 3.92
CA SER A 76 9.70 -5.40 2.50
C SER A 76 9.57 -3.91 2.22
N LEU A 77 8.69 -3.20 2.92
CA LEU A 77 8.40 -1.78 2.70
C LEU A 77 9.24 -0.84 3.57
N LYS A 78 9.74 -1.29 4.71
CA LYS A 78 10.49 -0.50 5.69
C LYS A 78 11.71 0.26 5.12
N PRO A 79 12.49 -0.29 4.16
CA PRO A 79 13.57 0.46 3.52
C PRO A 79 13.10 1.72 2.78
N TYR A 80 11.84 1.76 2.40
CA TYR A 80 11.23 2.82 1.58
C TYR A 80 10.28 3.74 2.36
N ARG A 81 10.18 3.57 3.69
CA ARG A 81 9.19 4.27 4.54
C ARG A 81 9.18 5.80 4.39
N LYS A 82 10.32 6.41 4.06
CA LYS A 82 10.43 7.88 3.87
C LYS A 82 9.79 8.38 2.58
N ASP A 83 9.56 7.47 1.65
CA ASP A 83 8.96 7.76 0.35
C ASP A 83 7.46 7.40 0.34
N ILE A 84 6.97 6.71 1.38
CA ILE A 84 5.56 6.35 1.55
C ILE A 84 4.84 7.53 2.20
N ILE A 85 3.80 8.04 1.55
CA ILE A 85 3.06 9.22 2.03
C ILE A 85 1.62 8.93 2.44
N CYS A 86 1.09 7.79 2.05
CA CYS A 86 -0.24 7.36 2.50
C CYS A 86 -0.33 5.85 2.62
N ASN A 87 -1.19 5.39 3.53
CA ASN A 87 -1.61 4.01 3.68
C ASN A 87 -3.15 3.99 3.78
N LEU A 88 -3.82 3.31 2.85
CA LEU A 88 -5.27 3.23 2.86
C LEU A 88 -5.76 1.95 3.52
N ASN A 89 -6.94 2.03 4.13
CA ASN A 89 -7.65 0.84 4.58
C ASN A 89 -8.12 0.03 3.38
N GLY A 90 -7.82 -1.25 3.38
CA GLY A 90 -8.40 -2.22 2.47
C GLY A 90 -9.68 -2.85 3.03
N ASN A 91 -10.47 -3.48 2.18
CA ASN A 91 -11.66 -4.19 2.63
C ASN A 91 -11.32 -5.47 3.43
N HIS A 92 -10.17 -6.10 3.18
CA HIS A 92 -9.66 -7.22 3.99
C HIS A 92 -9.27 -6.75 5.39
N GLY A 93 -8.53 -5.64 5.52
CA GLY A 93 -8.19 -5.04 6.80
C GLY A 93 -9.41 -4.58 7.60
N LEU A 94 -10.39 -3.94 6.95
CA LEU A 94 -11.64 -3.54 7.58
C LEU A 94 -12.47 -4.74 8.06
N ARG A 95 -12.50 -5.84 7.30
CA ARG A 95 -13.14 -7.09 7.69
C ARG A 95 -12.47 -7.69 8.92
N THR A 96 -11.14 -7.73 8.94
CA THR A 96 -10.34 -8.22 10.07
C THR A 96 -10.60 -7.40 11.33
N LYS A 97 -10.61 -6.08 11.20
CA LYS A 97 -10.95 -5.18 12.30
C LYS A 97 -12.36 -5.44 12.85
N LYS A 98 -13.33 -5.61 11.97
CA LYS A 98 -14.73 -5.86 12.37
C LYS A 98 -14.93 -7.20 13.07
N GLN A 99 -14.23 -8.24 12.62
CA GLN A 99 -14.44 -9.63 13.12
C GLN A 99 -13.57 -9.95 14.34
N TYR A 100 -12.39 -9.38 14.43
CA TYR A 100 -11.36 -9.76 15.40
C TYR A 100 -10.81 -8.61 16.23
N ASP A 101 -11.33 -7.39 16.02
CA ASP A 101 -10.81 -6.14 16.61
C ASP A 101 -9.30 -5.91 16.33
N LEU A 102 -8.82 -6.45 15.20
CA LEU A 102 -7.43 -6.36 14.75
C LEU A 102 -7.34 -5.49 13.49
N ASP A 103 -6.81 -4.28 13.63
CA ASP A 103 -6.62 -3.32 12.55
C ASP A 103 -5.24 -3.53 11.89
N THR A 104 -5.18 -4.47 10.94
CA THR A 104 -3.94 -4.83 10.26
C THR A 104 -3.38 -3.70 9.40
N ASP A 105 -4.24 -2.91 8.76
CA ASP A 105 -3.80 -1.75 7.96
C ASP A 105 -3.16 -0.68 8.86
N LYS A 106 -3.77 -0.44 10.04
CA LYS A 106 -3.19 0.49 11.02
C LYS A 106 -1.86 -0.01 11.57
N LEU A 107 -1.70 -1.30 11.82
CA LEU A 107 -0.43 -1.88 12.27
C LEU A 107 0.68 -1.68 11.24
N ILE A 108 0.37 -1.84 9.95
CA ILE A 108 1.31 -1.55 8.84
C ILE A 108 1.65 -0.04 8.84
N GLY A 109 0.64 0.83 8.87
CA GLY A 109 0.84 2.27 8.87
C GLY A 109 1.72 2.75 10.03
N ASP A 110 1.39 2.33 11.26
CA ASP A 110 2.15 2.68 12.47
C ASP A 110 3.61 2.20 12.38
N SER A 111 3.84 0.97 11.87
CA SER A 111 5.18 0.39 11.71
C SER A 111 6.03 1.12 10.67
N LEU A 112 5.39 1.68 9.65
CA LEU A 112 6.05 2.46 8.60
C LEU A 112 6.11 3.96 8.92
N GLY A 113 5.42 4.42 9.98
CA GLY A 113 5.33 5.83 10.37
C GLY A 113 4.45 6.65 9.43
N VAL A 114 3.38 6.04 8.90
CA VAL A 114 2.44 6.65 7.94
C VAL A 114 1.02 6.54 8.48
N GLU A 115 0.26 7.62 8.39
CA GLU A 115 -1.14 7.62 8.81
C GLU A 115 -1.98 6.69 7.92
N THR A 116 -2.87 5.92 8.56
CA THR A 116 -3.81 5.04 7.87
C THR A 116 -5.18 5.70 7.80
N SER A 117 -5.74 5.77 6.59
CA SER A 117 -7.00 6.46 6.32
C SER A 117 -7.87 5.71 5.32
N LYS A 118 -9.14 6.11 5.20
CA LYS A 118 -10.06 5.55 4.19
C LYS A 118 -9.86 6.15 2.80
N SER A 119 -9.33 7.35 2.73
CA SER A 119 -9.04 8.07 1.50
C SER A 119 -7.86 9.00 1.72
N TYR A 120 -7.14 9.29 0.67
CA TYR A 120 -6.05 10.24 0.65
C TYR A 120 -6.31 11.32 -0.38
N HIS A 121 -6.13 12.58 0.01
CA HIS A 121 -6.31 13.72 -0.86
C HIS A 121 -5.28 14.78 -0.52
N GLU A 122 -4.35 15.06 -1.43
CA GLU A 122 -3.30 16.06 -1.22
C GLU A 122 -2.82 16.69 -2.53
N ASP A 123 -2.41 17.94 -2.45
CA ASP A 123 -1.72 18.65 -3.52
C ASP A 123 -0.21 18.54 -3.32
N ILE A 124 0.44 17.70 -4.11
CA ILE A 124 1.88 17.46 -4.04
C ILE A 124 2.61 18.51 -4.85
N CYS A 125 3.49 19.28 -4.19
CA CYS A 125 4.32 20.28 -4.86
C CYS A 125 5.43 19.61 -5.67
N ILE A 126 5.36 19.71 -6.99
CA ILE A 126 6.34 19.12 -7.93
C ILE A 126 7.41 20.11 -8.43
N SER A 127 7.23 21.39 -8.18
CA SER A 127 8.19 22.43 -8.58
C SER A 127 8.20 23.58 -7.60
N LYS A 128 9.36 23.88 -7.05
CA LYS A 128 9.60 25.06 -6.20
C LYS A 128 10.22 26.17 -7.06
N GLY A 129 9.51 27.26 -7.25
CA GLY A 129 9.96 28.44 -8.01
C GLY A 129 9.06 29.63 -7.74
N ARG A 130 9.19 30.71 -8.54
CA ARG A 130 8.30 31.89 -8.41
C ARG A 130 6.83 31.51 -8.58
N THR A 131 6.54 30.47 -9.37
CA THR A 131 5.20 29.89 -9.54
C THR A 131 5.30 28.40 -9.25
N PRO A 132 5.03 27.96 -8.02
CA PRO A 132 5.07 26.52 -7.67
C PRO A 132 4.00 25.75 -8.46
N LYS A 133 4.34 24.54 -8.86
CA LYS A 133 3.43 23.63 -9.55
C LYS A 133 3.06 22.48 -8.63
N TYR A 134 1.79 22.10 -8.66
CA TYR A 134 1.23 21.02 -7.87
C TYR A 134 0.58 19.99 -8.77
N ILE A 135 0.57 18.75 -8.31
CA ILE A 135 -0.34 17.70 -8.80
C ILE A 135 -1.29 17.37 -7.67
N ARG A 136 -2.56 17.19 -8.00
CA ARG A 136 -3.57 16.73 -7.05
C ARG A 136 -3.67 15.23 -7.14
N VAL A 137 -3.50 14.56 -5.99
CA VAL A 137 -3.63 13.12 -5.87
C VAL A 137 -4.85 12.83 -5.01
N PHE A 138 -5.74 12.03 -5.54
CA PHE A 138 -6.86 11.45 -4.80
C PHE A 138 -6.78 9.94 -4.90
N MET A 139 -6.85 9.25 -3.76
CA MET A 139 -6.90 7.79 -3.70
C MET A 139 -7.98 7.33 -2.75
N GLN A 140 -8.65 6.27 -3.13
CA GLN A 140 -9.62 5.57 -2.31
C GLN A 140 -9.57 4.09 -2.66
N HIS A 141 -9.53 3.23 -1.64
CA HIS A 141 -9.75 1.80 -1.80
C HIS A 141 -11.23 1.54 -1.54
N GLU A 142 -11.94 1.05 -2.56
CA GLU A 142 -13.37 0.82 -2.45
C GLU A 142 -13.66 -0.67 -2.23
N ALA A 143 -14.85 -0.95 -1.65
CA ALA A 143 -15.32 -2.32 -1.38
C ALA A 143 -15.43 -3.16 -2.69
N PRO A 144 -15.49 -4.49 -2.62
CA PRO A 144 -15.33 -5.42 -3.77
C PRO A 144 -16.28 -5.22 -4.96
N SER A 145 -17.28 -4.39 -4.84
CA SER A 145 -18.22 -4.03 -5.93
C SER A 145 -17.79 -2.82 -6.76
N SER A 146 -16.70 -2.16 -6.40
CA SER A 146 -16.23 -0.92 -7.02
C SER A 146 -14.73 -0.98 -7.27
N LYS A 147 -14.29 -0.38 -8.36
CA LYS A 147 -12.88 -0.37 -8.76
C LYS A 147 -12.12 0.69 -7.98
N SER A 148 -10.95 0.36 -7.47
CA SER A 148 -10.01 1.36 -6.93
C SER A 148 -9.73 2.41 -8.00
N THR A 149 -9.89 3.69 -7.66
CA THR A 149 -9.66 4.78 -8.61
C THR A 149 -8.50 5.64 -8.12
N LEU A 150 -7.47 5.73 -8.94
CA LEU A 150 -6.43 6.75 -8.85
C LEU A 150 -6.77 7.85 -9.86
N LEU A 151 -7.04 9.05 -9.36
CA LEU A 151 -7.18 10.24 -10.19
C LEU A 151 -5.94 11.12 -10.02
N ILE A 152 -5.28 11.41 -11.12
CA ILE A 152 -4.08 12.27 -11.18
C ILE A 152 -4.43 13.56 -11.90
#